data_b4033c19788e0b841c6c8604e7ccc3eb
#
_entry.id   b4033c19788e0b841c6c8604e7ccc3eb
#
_cell.length_a   1.000
_cell.length_b   1.000
_cell.length_c   1.000
_cell.angle_alpha   90.00
_cell.angle_beta   90.00
_cell.angle_gamma   90.00
#
_symmetry.space_group_name_H-M   'P 1'
#
loop_
_entity.id
_entity.type
_entity.pdbx_description
1 polymer ?
#
loop_
_entity_poly.entity_id
_entity_poly.type
_entity_poly.pdbx_seq_one_letter_code
_entity_poly.pdbx_strand_id
1 'polypeptide(L)'
;GSGAMEATGFGAWMAGRNEEEFTEALSRLKVVPTQEDTDYLQASFSIIKDYPQTTYRNLSIPTWLYGHEWTSPFATHIAKLFENSVREDTLLTIAYGGIIYAPGRAGTIQEVFQEAVQNHYLTFGFASPMIFLDTEFWTKTTPFYPLLVNLLEKGIYKNLLLSLTDEVNEVVETITRFQKTCQGRE
;
A
#
# COMPACT_ATOMS: atom_id res chain seq x y z
N GLY A 1 3.99 -1.68 8.86
CA GLY A 1 5.13 -2.54 9.17
C GLY A 1 6.31 -2.33 8.24
N SER A 2 7.43 -2.91 8.56
CA SER A 2 8.61 -2.94 7.69
C SER A 2 8.29 -3.59 6.34
N GLY A 3 8.96 -3.17 5.30
CA GLY A 3 8.73 -3.67 3.94
C GLY A 3 7.82 -2.78 3.11
N ALA A 4 6.63 -3.25 2.72
CA ALA A 4 5.77 -2.55 1.78
C ALA A 4 5.35 -1.14 2.25
N MET A 5 5.01 -0.95 3.51
CA MET A 5 4.65 0.35 4.06
C MET A 5 5.83 1.34 4.01
N GLU A 6 7.03 0.88 4.34
CA GLU A 6 8.24 1.69 4.29
C GLU A 6 8.63 2.03 2.86
N ALA A 7 8.57 1.05 1.96
CA ALA A 7 8.82 1.25 0.54
C ALA A 7 7.85 2.28 -0.08
N THR A 8 6.58 2.24 0.33
CA THR A 8 5.58 3.23 -0.10
C THR A 8 5.92 4.64 0.40
N GLY A 9 6.31 4.77 1.67
CA GLY A 9 6.74 6.04 2.25
C GLY A 9 7.96 6.61 1.53
N PHE A 10 8.99 5.79 1.34
CA PHE A 10 10.21 6.16 0.61
C PHE A 10 9.91 6.54 -0.84
N GLY A 11 9.12 5.73 -1.57
CA GLY A 11 8.74 6.02 -2.95
C GLY A 11 7.98 7.34 -3.09
N ALA A 12 7.05 7.63 -2.17
CA ALA A 12 6.34 8.90 -2.16
C ALA A 12 7.25 10.08 -1.81
N TRP A 13 8.23 9.89 -0.91
CA TRP A 13 9.23 10.91 -0.57
C TRP A 13 10.11 11.25 -1.77
N MET A 14 10.54 10.25 -2.52
CA MET A 14 11.40 10.39 -3.70
C MET A 14 10.61 10.71 -4.98
N ALA A 15 9.29 10.84 -4.93
CA ALA A 15 8.48 11.15 -6.10
C ALA A 15 8.91 12.50 -6.73
N GLY A 16 8.98 12.52 -8.06
CA GLY A 16 9.44 13.67 -8.83
C GLY A 16 10.96 13.80 -8.96
N ARG A 17 11.72 12.91 -8.33
CA ARG A 17 13.17 12.80 -8.52
C ARG A 17 13.50 11.96 -9.76
N ASN A 18 14.68 12.17 -10.31
CA ASN A 18 15.16 11.34 -11.41
C ASN A 18 15.64 9.97 -10.93
N GLU A 19 15.88 9.05 -11.85
CA GLU A 19 16.26 7.67 -11.55
C GLU A 19 17.61 7.55 -10.83
N GLU A 20 18.56 8.44 -11.12
CA GLU A 20 19.89 8.47 -10.52
C GLU A 20 19.79 8.85 -9.03
N GLU A 21 19.05 9.91 -8.69
CA GLU A 21 18.78 10.35 -7.32
C GLU A 21 18.04 9.28 -6.53
N PHE A 22 17.04 8.64 -7.15
CA PHE A 22 16.27 7.55 -6.53
C PHE A 22 17.16 6.35 -6.22
N THR A 23 17.97 5.91 -7.19
CA THR A 23 18.86 4.76 -7.03
C THR A 23 19.95 5.01 -6.00
N GLU A 24 20.50 6.21 -5.98
CA GLU A 24 21.48 6.64 -4.98
C GLU A 24 20.88 6.60 -3.56
N ALA A 25 19.73 7.23 -3.35
CA ALA A 25 19.04 7.23 -2.05
C ALA A 25 18.68 5.80 -1.61
N LEU A 26 18.17 4.96 -2.53
CA LEU A 26 17.87 3.56 -2.26
C LEU A 26 19.13 2.77 -1.87
N SER A 27 20.28 3.06 -2.46
CA SER A 27 21.53 2.39 -2.14
C SER A 27 21.96 2.64 -0.70
N ARG A 28 21.72 3.83 -0.14
CA ARG A 28 22.00 4.15 1.27
C ARG A 28 21.15 3.30 2.23
N LEU A 29 19.88 3.01 1.87
CA LEU A 29 19.01 2.17 2.71
C LEU A 29 19.36 0.68 2.60
N LYS A 30 19.84 0.21 1.44
CA LYS A 30 20.16 -1.20 1.23
C LYS A 30 21.30 -1.72 2.09
N VAL A 31 22.20 -0.86 2.55
CA VAL A 31 23.31 -1.24 3.43
C VAL A 31 22.91 -1.36 4.89
N VAL A 32 21.69 -0.96 5.23
CA VAL A 32 21.16 -1.00 6.59
C VAL A 32 20.01 -2.01 6.64
N PRO A 33 20.19 -3.17 7.29
CA PRO A 33 19.33 -4.33 7.05
C PRO A 33 17.93 -4.23 7.67
N THR A 34 17.69 -3.42 8.69
CA THR A 34 16.39 -3.36 9.36
C THR A 34 16.07 -1.97 9.91
N GLN A 35 14.76 -1.68 10.04
CA GLN A 35 14.24 -0.47 10.69
C GLN A 35 14.58 -0.35 12.19
N GLU A 36 14.93 -1.46 12.83
CA GLU A 36 15.33 -1.51 14.25
C GLU A 36 16.77 -1.04 14.46
N ASP A 37 17.53 -0.92 13.37
CA ASP A 37 18.87 -0.43 13.41
C ASP A 37 18.92 1.10 13.52
N THR A 38 19.71 1.63 14.45
CA THR A 38 19.90 3.09 14.58
C THR A 38 20.49 3.71 13.31
N ASP A 39 21.27 2.95 12.56
CA ASP A 39 21.86 3.38 11.31
C ASP A 39 20.81 3.58 10.21
N TYR A 40 19.69 2.84 10.26
CA TYR A 40 18.55 3.06 9.35
C TYR A 40 17.95 4.47 9.51
N LEU A 41 17.74 4.91 10.73
CA LEU A 41 17.23 6.27 10.98
C LEU A 41 18.22 7.34 10.53
N GLN A 42 19.51 7.12 10.76
CA GLN A 42 20.55 8.05 10.30
C GLN A 42 20.60 8.14 8.77
N ALA A 43 20.57 7.01 8.09
CA ALA A 43 20.51 6.95 6.63
C ALA A 43 19.24 7.64 6.10
N SER A 44 18.08 7.37 6.71
CA SER A 44 16.80 7.98 6.34
C SER A 44 16.82 9.50 6.52
N PHE A 45 17.31 10.01 7.65
CA PHE A 45 17.40 11.46 7.88
C PHE A 45 18.42 12.14 6.97
N SER A 46 19.50 11.46 6.59
CA SER A 46 20.43 12.00 5.60
C SER A 46 19.77 12.15 4.23
N ILE A 47 18.99 11.16 3.80
CA ILE A 47 18.22 11.21 2.55
C ILE A 47 17.20 12.36 2.60
N ILE A 48 16.45 12.47 3.70
CA ILE A 48 15.47 13.54 3.89
C ILE A 48 16.09 14.92 3.78
N LYS A 49 17.29 15.09 4.33
CA LYS A 49 18.05 16.34 4.27
C LYS A 49 18.54 16.66 2.86
N ASP A 50 19.07 15.66 2.15
CA ASP A 50 19.65 15.82 0.82
C ASP A 50 18.56 15.95 -0.27
N TYR A 51 17.42 15.30 -0.08
CA TYR A 51 16.29 15.26 -1.00
C TYR A 51 14.99 15.74 -0.32
N PRO A 52 14.87 17.02 0.05
CA PRO A 52 13.66 17.52 0.71
C PRO A 52 12.43 17.39 -0.20
N GLN A 53 11.31 16.95 0.37
CA GLN A 53 10.04 16.78 -0.33
C GLN A 53 9.00 17.79 0.18
N THR A 54 8.46 18.61 -0.74
CA THR A 54 7.45 19.62 -0.41
C THR A 54 6.17 19.52 -1.26
N THR A 55 6.21 18.72 -2.31
CA THR A 55 5.14 18.63 -3.31
C THR A 55 4.25 17.41 -3.11
N TYR A 56 4.86 16.24 -2.96
CA TYR A 56 4.15 14.98 -2.83
C TYR A 56 3.93 14.65 -1.36
N ARG A 57 2.69 14.26 -1.03
CA ARG A 57 2.31 13.95 0.34
C ARG A 57 1.98 12.46 0.46
N ASN A 58 2.28 11.90 1.61
CA ASN A 58 1.85 10.57 1.99
C ASN A 58 1.38 10.56 3.45
N LEU A 59 0.55 9.60 3.79
CA LEU A 59 0.04 9.37 5.13
C LEU A 59 0.41 7.97 5.58
N SER A 60 1.18 7.87 6.65
CA SER A 60 1.46 6.61 7.35
C SER A 60 0.43 6.41 8.46
N ILE A 61 -0.22 5.23 8.50
CA ILE A 61 -1.24 4.89 9.50
C ILE A 61 -0.81 3.64 10.29
N PRO A 62 0.16 3.73 11.20
CA PRO A 62 0.58 2.63 12.07
C PRO A 62 -0.35 2.48 13.28
N THR A 63 -0.17 1.37 14.03
CA THR A 63 -0.88 1.10 15.29
C THR A 63 0.03 1.22 16.52
N TRP A 64 -0.58 1.40 17.68
CA TRP A 64 0.10 1.39 18.98
C TRP A 64 0.19 -0.01 19.61
N LEU A 65 -0.86 -0.81 19.50
CA LEU A 65 -1.05 -2.01 20.30
C LEU A 65 -0.66 -3.32 19.59
N TYR A 66 -0.35 -3.28 18.30
CA TYR A 66 0.04 -4.47 17.53
C TYR A 66 1.53 -4.44 17.18
N GLY A 67 2.33 -4.99 18.08
CA GLY A 67 3.78 -5.04 17.91
C GLY A 67 4.44 -3.66 17.88
N HIS A 68 5.72 -3.62 17.58
CA HIS A 68 6.43 -2.38 17.32
C HIS A 68 6.25 -1.95 15.87
N GLU A 69 5.19 -1.18 15.60
CA GLU A 69 5.08 -0.48 14.31
C GLU A 69 5.73 0.91 14.44
N TRP A 70 6.93 1.01 13.90
CA TRP A 70 7.61 2.29 13.78
C TRP A 70 6.89 3.16 12.73
N THR A 71 6.89 4.44 12.99
CA THR A 71 6.46 5.41 11.98
C THR A 71 7.54 5.54 10.93
N SER A 72 7.16 5.53 9.64
CA SER A 72 8.12 5.74 8.57
C SER A 72 8.77 7.12 8.68
N PRO A 73 10.11 7.24 8.65
CA PRO A 73 10.81 8.50 8.57
C PRO A 73 10.40 9.33 7.35
N PHE A 74 10.01 8.68 6.27
CA PHE A 74 9.60 9.30 5.02
C PHE A 74 8.11 9.72 4.97
N ALA A 75 7.37 9.54 6.07
CA ALA A 75 5.98 9.98 6.13
C ALA A 75 5.89 11.50 6.26
N THR A 76 5.14 12.14 5.35
CA THR A 76 4.83 13.57 5.47
C THR A 76 3.74 13.84 6.51
N HIS A 77 2.87 12.86 6.72
CA HIS A 77 1.82 12.88 7.74
C HIS A 77 1.72 11.52 8.42
N ILE A 78 1.40 11.52 9.71
CA ILE A 78 1.29 10.30 10.52
C ILE A 78 0.00 10.34 11.31
N ALA A 79 -0.83 9.30 11.17
CA ALA A 79 -2.01 9.06 12.00
C ALA A 79 -1.83 7.71 12.70
N LYS A 80 -1.37 7.73 13.95
CA LYS A 80 -1.12 6.51 14.71
C LYS A 80 -2.34 6.16 15.56
N LEU A 81 -2.97 5.03 15.28
CA LEU A 81 -4.21 4.57 15.91
C LEU A 81 -3.93 3.50 16.98
N PHE A 82 -4.82 3.38 17.96
CA PHE A 82 -4.62 2.43 19.05
C PHE A 82 -4.91 1.00 18.61
N GLU A 83 -6.05 0.75 17.99
CA GLU A 83 -6.52 -0.59 17.63
C GLU A 83 -6.35 -0.86 16.14
N ASN A 84 -5.95 -2.09 15.81
CA ASN A 84 -5.72 -2.49 14.43
C ASN A 84 -7.01 -2.50 13.60
N SER A 85 -8.13 -2.91 14.17
CA SER A 85 -9.42 -2.91 13.48
C SER A 85 -9.83 -1.50 13.03
N VAL A 86 -9.66 -0.51 13.92
CA VAL A 86 -9.93 0.90 13.60
C VAL A 86 -8.94 1.43 12.56
N ARG A 87 -7.67 1.03 12.66
CA ARG A 87 -6.65 1.40 11.68
C ARG A 87 -6.96 0.87 10.29
N GLU A 88 -7.33 -0.41 10.17
CA GLU A 88 -7.66 -1.02 8.88
C GLU A 88 -8.92 -0.40 8.28
N ASP A 89 -9.96 -0.23 9.06
CA ASP A 89 -11.19 0.42 8.61
C ASP A 89 -10.94 1.84 8.12
N THR A 90 -10.17 2.63 8.88
CA THR A 90 -9.81 4.00 8.50
C THR A 90 -8.98 4.03 7.21
N LEU A 91 -7.98 3.13 7.09
CA LEU A 91 -7.11 3.05 5.92
C LEU A 91 -7.92 2.77 4.65
N LEU A 92 -8.79 1.76 4.69
CA LEU A 92 -9.59 1.35 3.54
C LEU A 92 -10.66 2.40 3.18
N THR A 93 -11.21 3.08 4.18
CA THR A 93 -12.19 4.15 3.97
C THR A 93 -11.61 5.33 3.18
N ILE A 94 -10.33 5.67 3.39
CA ILE A 94 -9.69 6.81 2.72
C ILE A 94 -8.96 6.43 1.43
N ALA A 95 -8.66 5.15 1.22
CA ALA A 95 -7.89 4.67 0.07
C ALA A 95 -8.76 4.34 -1.15
N TYR A 96 -9.73 5.18 -1.42
CA TYR A 96 -10.74 4.98 -2.48
C TYR A 96 -10.18 5.00 -3.93
N GLY A 97 -8.94 5.35 -4.12
CA GLY A 97 -8.27 5.29 -5.44
C GLY A 97 -7.85 3.89 -5.88
N GLY A 98 -7.89 2.92 -4.97
CA GLY A 98 -7.46 1.54 -5.16
C GLY A 98 -6.46 1.08 -4.11
N ILE A 99 -6.41 -0.22 -3.88
CA ILE A 99 -5.52 -0.86 -2.90
C ILE A 99 -4.51 -1.74 -3.61
N ILE A 100 -3.23 -1.58 -3.29
CA ILE A 100 -2.15 -2.44 -3.76
C ILE A 100 -1.75 -3.37 -2.61
N TYR A 101 -1.98 -4.66 -2.79
CA TYR A 101 -1.61 -5.71 -1.84
C TYR A 101 -0.26 -6.29 -2.21
N ALA A 102 0.79 -5.92 -1.49
CA ALA A 102 2.08 -6.61 -1.54
C ALA A 102 2.05 -7.87 -0.64
N PRO A 103 2.99 -8.82 -0.80
CA PRO A 103 3.13 -9.97 0.09
C PRO A 103 3.12 -9.55 1.56
N GLY A 104 2.22 -10.15 2.33
CA GLY A 104 2.00 -9.78 3.72
C GLY A 104 1.53 -10.93 4.60
N ARG A 105 1.12 -10.61 5.82
CA ARG A 105 0.68 -11.57 6.84
C ARG A 105 -0.79 -11.37 7.18
N ALA A 106 -1.19 -11.79 8.37
CA ALA A 106 -2.57 -11.82 8.84
C ALA A 106 -3.33 -10.48 8.66
N GLY A 107 -2.70 -9.35 8.96
CA GLY A 107 -3.31 -8.03 8.78
C GLY A 107 -3.63 -7.73 7.32
N THR A 108 -2.70 -8.05 6.40
CA THR A 108 -2.92 -7.87 4.95
C THR A 108 -4.09 -8.72 4.45
N ILE A 109 -4.21 -9.95 4.97
CA ILE A 109 -5.33 -10.84 4.62
C ILE A 109 -6.66 -10.28 5.12
N GLN A 110 -6.68 -9.74 6.33
CA GLN A 110 -7.85 -9.06 6.89
C GLN A 110 -8.25 -7.87 6.00
N GLU A 111 -7.30 -7.03 5.61
CA GLU A 111 -7.53 -5.89 4.69
C GLU A 111 -8.11 -6.34 3.34
N VAL A 112 -7.64 -7.46 2.77
CA VAL A 112 -8.18 -8.01 1.52
C VAL A 112 -9.66 -8.34 1.64
N PHE A 113 -10.08 -9.03 2.69
CA PHE A 113 -11.48 -9.42 2.85
C PHE A 113 -12.37 -8.26 3.28
N GLN A 114 -11.84 -7.31 4.04
CA GLN A 114 -12.58 -6.12 4.43
C GLN A 114 -12.87 -5.25 3.20
N GLU A 115 -11.89 -5.01 2.33
CA GLU A 115 -12.10 -4.28 1.07
C GLU A 115 -13.03 -5.05 0.13
N ALA A 116 -12.91 -6.38 0.04
CA ALA A 116 -13.82 -7.19 -0.75
C ALA A 116 -15.28 -7.04 -0.30
N VAL A 117 -15.54 -6.92 1.01
CA VAL A 117 -16.88 -6.66 1.55
C VAL A 117 -17.33 -5.25 1.23
N GLN A 118 -16.49 -4.24 1.36
CA GLN A 118 -16.81 -2.85 1.02
C GLN A 118 -17.16 -2.71 -0.46
N ASN A 119 -16.39 -3.33 -1.34
CA ASN A 119 -16.66 -3.38 -2.79
C ASN A 119 -17.94 -4.15 -3.10
N HIS A 120 -18.17 -5.30 -2.45
CA HIS A 120 -19.38 -6.11 -2.65
C HIS A 120 -20.65 -5.28 -2.43
N TYR A 121 -20.71 -4.54 -1.34
CA TYR A 121 -21.87 -3.73 -0.96
C TYR A 121 -21.86 -2.32 -1.56
N LEU A 122 -20.80 -1.94 -2.29
CA LEU A 122 -20.60 -0.57 -2.76
C LEU A 122 -20.73 0.44 -1.61
N THR A 123 -20.08 0.16 -0.48
CA THR A 123 -20.23 0.92 0.77
C THR A 123 -20.02 2.43 0.58
N PHE A 124 -19.14 2.79 -0.34
CA PHE A 124 -18.84 4.18 -0.69
C PHE A 124 -19.49 4.63 -2.01
N GLY A 125 -20.48 3.88 -2.52
CA GLY A 125 -21.16 4.17 -3.78
C GLY A 125 -20.43 3.68 -5.04
N PHE A 126 -19.25 3.11 -4.90
CA PHE A 126 -18.45 2.52 -5.99
C PHE A 126 -17.56 1.39 -5.46
N ALA A 127 -17.01 0.58 -6.37
CA ALA A 127 -15.96 -0.38 -6.07
C ALA A 127 -14.60 0.18 -6.49
N SER A 128 -13.57 -0.03 -5.67
CA SER A 128 -12.19 0.38 -5.94
C SER A 128 -11.35 -0.79 -6.47
N PRO A 129 -10.26 -0.54 -7.23
CA PRO A 129 -9.34 -1.57 -7.68
C PRO A 129 -8.66 -2.29 -6.51
N MET A 130 -8.64 -3.62 -6.57
CA MET A 130 -7.90 -4.52 -5.69
C MET A 130 -6.75 -5.15 -6.47
N ILE A 131 -5.54 -4.62 -6.33
CA ILE A 131 -4.38 -4.99 -7.13
C ILE A 131 -3.44 -5.85 -6.29
N PHE A 132 -3.24 -7.08 -6.70
CA PHE A 132 -2.35 -8.04 -6.04
C PHE A 132 -1.01 -8.06 -6.76
N LEU A 133 0.03 -7.62 -6.06
CA LEU A 133 1.41 -7.59 -6.56
C LEU A 133 2.16 -8.82 -6.03
N ASP A 134 2.84 -9.56 -6.89
CA ASP A 134 3.47 -10.85 -6.70
C ASP A 134 2.53 -12.03 -6.98
N THR A 135 2.51 -12.43 -8.23
CA THR A 135 1.67 -13.53 -8.73
C THR A 135 1.94 -14.85 -8.00
N GLU A 136 3.20 -15.19 -7.72
CA GLU A 136 3.55 -16.42 -7.04
C GLU A 136 3.04 -16.46 -5.60
N PHE A 137 3.22 -15.37 -4.87
CA PHE A 137 2.73 -15.26 -3.50
C PHE A 137 1.21 -15.44 -3.43
N TRP A 138 0.46 -14.70 -4.24
CA TRP A 138 -1.00 -14.64 -4.16
C TRP A 138 -1.72 -15.83 -4.80
N THR A 139 -1.01 -16.66 -5.59
CA THR A 139 -1.60 -17.86 -6.21
C THR A 139 -1.12 -19.17 -5.62
N LYS A 140 0.11 -19.23 -5.08
CA LYS A 140 0.71 -20.46 -4.58
C LYS A 140 1.00 -20.42 -3.08
N THR A 141 1.74 -19.41 -2.62
CA THR A 141 2.13 -19.32 -1.21
C THR A 141 0.95 -19.00 -0.31
N THR A 142 0.14 -18.05 -0.73
CA THR A 142 -1.08 -17.61 -0.01
C THR A 142 -2.21 -17.44 -1.02
N PRO A 143 -2.90 -18.53 -1.43
CA PRO A 143 -3.75 -18.55 -2.61
C PRO A 143 -5.11 -17.88 -2.39
N PHE A 144 -5.10 -16.61 -1.95
CA PHE A 144 -6.32 -15.83 -1.76
C PHE A 144 -6.86 -15.26 -3.07
N TYR A 145 -6.01 -14.95 -4.04
CA TYR A 145 -6.49 -14.44 -5.32
C TYR A 145 -7.39 -15.43 -6.06
N PRO A 146 -7.01 -16.71 -6.25
CA PRO A 146 -7.91 -17.72 -6.82
C PRO A 146 -9.19 -17.93 -6.01
N LEU A 147 -9.12 -17.80 -4.67
CA LEU A 147 -10.31 -17.87 -3.83
C LEU A 147 -11.28 -16.73 -4.12
N LEU A 148 -10.80 -15.49 -4.21
CA LEU A 148 -11.63 -14.31 -4.51
C LEU A 148 -12.27 -14.43 -5.91
N VAL A 149 -11.51 -14.88 -6.91
CA VAL A 149 -12.02 -15.14 -8.25
C VAL A 149 -13.15 -16.17 -8.20
N ASN A 150 -12.96 -17.28 -7.51
CA ASN A 150 -13.98 -18.32 -7.36
C ASN A 150 -15.24 -17.80 -6.64
N LEU A 151 -15.08 -16.99 -5.61
CA LEU A 151 -16.20 -16.38 -4.87
C LEU A 151 -16.97 -15.39 -5.74
N LEU A 152 -16.27 -14.66 -6.60
CA LEU A 152 -16.86 -13.74 -7.57
C LEU A 152 -17.65 -14.52 -8.65
N GLU A 153 -17.07 -15.57 -9.23
CA GLU A 153 -17.72 -16.44 -10.23
C GLU A 153 -18.99 -17.13 -9.69
N LYS A 154 -18.98 -17.51 -8.43
CA LYS A 154 -20.14 -18.09 -7.74
C LYS A 154 -21.20 -17.06 -7.31
N GLY A 155 -20.95 -15.77 -7.53
CA GLY A 155 -21.85 -14.71 -7.12
C GLY A 155 -21.94 -14.48 -5.61
N ILE A 156 -21.05 -15.11 -4.82
CA ILE A 156 -20.94 -14.89 -3.36
C ILE A 156 -20.43 -13.48 -3.10
N TYR A 157 -19.41 -13.04 -3.85
CA TYR A 157 -19.00 -11.65 -3.94
C TYR A 157 -19.45 -11.03 -5.27
N LYS A 158 -19.63 -9.72 -5.27
CA LYS A 158 -19.92 -8.90 -6.46
C LYS A 158 -19.00 -7.69 -6.46
N ASN A 159 -18.91 -7.03 -7.61
CA ASN A 159 -18.21 -5.75 -7.75
C ASN A 159 -16.71 -5.78 -7.38
N LEU A 160 -16.06 -6.94 -7.36
CA LEU A 160 -14.63 -7.01 -7.11
C LEU A 160 -13.86 -6.64 -8.39
N LEU A 161 -13.08 -5.57 -8.33
CA LEU A 161 -12.21 -5.14 -9.42
C LEU A 161 -10.81 -5.72 -9.19
N LEU A 162 -10.68 -7.03 -9.42
CA LEU A 162 -9.47 -7.81 -9.15
C LEU A 162 -8.43 -7.65 -10.26
N SER A 163 -7.19 -7.41 -9.90
CA SER A 163 -6.02 -7.42 -10.77
C SER A 163 -4.86 -8.16 -10.10
N LEU A 164 -4.11 -8.96 -10.85
CA LEU A 164 -2.94 -9.70 -10.38
C LEU A 164 -1.80 -9.49 -11.36
N THR A 165 -0.66 -8.99 -10.89
CA THR A 165 0.47 -8.66 -11.74
C THR A 165 1.79 -8.66 -10.98
N ASP A 166 2.89 -8.86 -11.72
CA ASP A 166 4.27 -8.65 -11.26
C ASP A 166 4.85 -7.33 -11.79
N GLU A 167 4.09 -6.64 -12.65
CA GLU A 167 4.56 -5.48 -13.39
C GLU A 167 4.07 -4.15 -12.78
N VAL A 168 5.00 -3.33 -12.30
CA VAL A 168 4.70 -2.02 -11.69
C VAL A 168 3.94 -1.10 -12.64
N ASN A 169 4.24 -1.14 -13.94
CA ASN A 169 3.56 -0.31 -14.92
C ASN A 169 2.07 -0.65 -15.03
N GLU A 170 1.69 -1.93 -14.95
CA GLU A 170 0.29 -2.36 -14.95
C GLU A 170 -0.46 -1.86 -13.72
N VAL A 171 0.21 -1.83 -12.56
CA VAL A 171 -0.36 -1.23 -11.32
C VAL A 171 -0.69 0.23 -11.55
N VAL A 172 0.26 1.01 -12.06
CA VAL A 172 0.09 2.45 -12.33
C VAL A 172 -1.01 2.71 -13.36
N GLU A 173 -1.04 1.93 -14.45
CA GLU A 173 -2.07 2.04 -15.48
C GLU A 173 -3.47 1.75 -14.94
N THR A 174 -3.60 0.71 -14.11
CA THR A 174 -4.89 0.31 -13.51
C THR A 174 -5.44 1.42 -12.61
N ILE A 175 -4.62 1.98 -11.73
CA ILE A 175 -5.03 3.09 -10.85
C ILE A 175 -5.36 4.35 -11.68
N THR A 176 -4.50 4.71 -12.64
CA THR A 176 -4.70 5.90 -13.47
C THR A 176 -5.99 5.82 -14.29
N ARG A 177 -6.28 4.66 -14.87
CA ARG A 177 -7.51 4.41 -15.63
C ARG A 177 -8.74 4.52 -14.74
N PHE A 178 -8.70 3.96 -13.54
CA PHE A 178 -9.78 4.05 -12.58
C PHE A 178 -10.06 5.51 -12.18
N GLN A 179 -9.04 6.28 -11.82
CA GLN A 179 -9.17 7.70 -11.45
C GLN A 179 -9.82 8.53 -12.55
N LYS A 180 -9.42 8.34 -13.82
CA LYS A 180 -10.05 9.01 -14.97
C LYS A 180 -11.54 8.68 -15.09
N THR A 181 -11.91 7.43 -14.81
CA THR A 181 -13.32 7.00 -14.85
C THR A 181 -14.15 7.65 -13.75
N CYS A 182 -13.57 7.87 -12.57
CA CYS A 182 -14.26 8.54 -11.45
C CYS A 182 -14.43 10.04 -11.70
N GLN A 183 -13.40 10.72 -12.22
CA GLN A 183 -13.45 12.16 -12.53
C GLN A 183 -14.44 12.52 -13.66
N GLY A 184 -14.77 11.59 -14.53
CA GLY A 184 -15.77 11.79 -15.60
C GLY A 184 -17.23 11.60 -15.15
N ARG A 185 -17.48 11.38 -13.86
CA ARG A 185 -18.83 11.19 -13.28
C ARG A 185 -19.33 12.36 -12.44
N GLU A 186 -18.54 13.44 -12.32
CA GLU A 186 -18.98 14.74 -11.81
C GLU A 186 -19.59 15.54 -12.97
#